data_9d1d3dc9e60eed06d55d180801ae13e3
#
_entry.id   9d1d3dc9e60eed06d55d180801ae13e3
#
_cell.length_a   1.000
_cell.length_b   1.000
_cell.length_c   1.000
_cell.angle_alpha   90.00
_cell.angle_beta   90.00
_cell.angle_gamma   90.00
#
_symmetry.space_group_name_H-M   'P 1'
#
loop_
_entity.id
_entity.type
_entity.pdbx_description
1 polymer ?
#
loop_
_entity_poly.entity_id
_entity_poly.type
_entity_poly.pdbx_seq_one_letter_code
_entity_poly.pdbx_strand_id
1 'polypeptide(L)'
;MPDEATKSKTSQPAPDAGHIPITEEMDSAKWTLPPIMPVVIVLVVLAAIVGAGAYLLRPKPGASGAIMEVHTAELPDKSSTFVLLQVRVNNVSNKPMWVREIKAQLKTDQGEWTDNAASTVDFERYFKAFPDLGRHQTPPLKPETKIAPGEQTEGMVLVLFPVTQDAFDKRKSLTVTLENYDRQPMVIAEKP
;
A
#
# COMPACT_ATOMS: atom_id res chain seq x y z
N MET A 1 0.53 -17.06 -116.33
CA MET A 1 -0.76 -16.42 -116.45
C MET A 1 -1.55 -16.64 -115.16
N PRO A 2 -2.32 -15.68 -114.86
CA PRO A 2 -2.17 -14.79 -113.71
C PRO A 2 -3.26 -15.23 -112.65
N ASP A 3 -3.29 -14.72 -111.53
CA ASP A 3 -4.08 -13.60 -110.99
C ASP A 3 -3.92 -13.48 -109.48
N GLU A 4 -3.54 -12.40 -109.07
CA GLU A 4 -4.21 -11.27 -108.48
C GLU A 4 -4.92 -11.54 -107.16
N ALA A 5 -4.29 -11.00 -106.16
CA ALA A 5 -4.67 -9.95 -105.24
C ALA A 5 -6.05 -10.00 -104.64
N THR A 6 -6.05 -9.96 -103.41
CA THR A 6 -6.88 -8.94 -102.69
C THR A 6 -6.39 -8.79 -101.22
N LYS A 7 -5.88 -7.56 -100.92
CA LYS A 7 -5.64 -7.09 -99.57
C LYS A 7 -6.96 -6.95 -98.80
N SER A 8 -7.07 -7.65 -97.70
CA SER A 8 -8.04 -7.29 -96.69
C SER A 8 -7.32 -6.64 -95.50
N LYS A 9 -7.64 -5.38 -95.25
CA LYS A 9 -7.24 -4.61 -94.09
C LYS A 9 -7.88 -5.25 -92.82
N THR A 10 -7.05 -5.81 -92.00
CA THR A 10 -7.49 -6.17 -90.67
C THR A 10 -7.34 -4.92 -89.77
N SER A 11 -8.44 -4.40 -89.33
CA SER A 11 -8.55 -3.35 -88.37
C SER A 11 -7.93 -3.81 -87.01
N GLN A 12 -6.97 -3.09 -86.57
CA GLN A 12 -6.35 -3.23 -85.24
C GLN A 12 -7.39 -2.83 -84.18
N PRO A 13 -7.68 -3.66 -83.19
CA PRO A 13 -8.49 -3.26 -82.08
C PRO A 13 -7.73 -2.29 -81.20
N ALA A 14 -8.48 -1.28 -80.70
CA ALA A 14 -8.00 -0.26 -79.77
C ALA A 14 -7.44 -0.89 -78.49
N PRO A 15 -6.45 -0.31 -77.84
CA PRO A 15 -5.93 -0.80 -76.58
C PRO A 15 -7.06 -0.68 -75.52
N ASP A 16 -7.40 -1.82 -74.93
CA ASP A 16 -8.33 -1.94 -73.85
C ASP A 16 -7.82 -1.06 -72.66
N ALA A 17 -8.66 -0.10 -72.27
CA ALA A 17 -8.33 0.74 -71.13
C ALA A 17 -8.16 -0.13 -69.89
N GLY A 18 -6.95 -0.13 -69.39
CA GLY A 18 -6.57 -0.97 -68.23
C GLY A 18 -7.57 -0.89 -67.07
N HIS A 19 -8.33 -1.92 -66.99
CA HIS A 19 -9.06 -2.24 -65.75
C HIS A 19 -7.99 -2.71 -64.76
N ILE A 20 -7.56 -1.85 -63.87
CA ILE A 20 -6.69 -2.21 -62.73
C ILE A 20 -7.62 -2.95 -61.76
N PRO A 21 -7.40 -4.23 -61.55
CA PRO A 21 -8.22 -4.97 -60.58
C PRO A 21 -7.79 -4.57 -59.17
N ILE A 22 -8.46 -3.55 -58.64
CA ILE A 22 -8.24 -3.09 -57.27
C ILE A 22 -8.60 -4.17 -56.23
N THR A 23 -9.31 -5.20 -56.68
CA THR A 23 -9.76 -6.31 -55.79
C THR A 23 -8.72 -7.36 -55.50
N GLU A 24 -7.64 -7.51 -56.30
CA GLU A 24 -6.65 -8.55 -56.07
C GLU A 24 -5.60 -8.19 -54.99
N GLU A 25 -5.38 -6.90 -54.77
CA GLU A 25 -4.41 -6.48 -53.74
C GLU A 25 -4.92 -6.54 -52.30
N MET A 26 -6.26 -6.57 -52.11
CA MET A 26 -6.83 -6.69 -50.78
C MET A 26 -6.98 -8.11 -50.24
N ASP A 27 -6.91 -9.12 -51.10
CA ASP A 27 -7.17 -10.53 -50.73
C ASP A 27 -5.91 -11.28 -50.28
N SER A 28 -4.72 -10.66 -50.32
CA SER A 28 -3.48 -11.32 -49.96
C SER A 28 -2.88 -10.88 -48.62
N ALA A 29 -3.53 -9.94 -47.91
CA ALA A 29 -3.15 -9.62 -46.53
C ALA A 29 -3.69 -10.71 -45.57
N LYS A 30 -3.19 -11.95 -45.74
CA LYS A 30 -3.33 -12.96 -44.67
C LYS A 30 -2.61 -12.36 -43.43
N TRP A 31 -3.41 -11.91 -42.48
CA TRP A 31 -2.93 -11.62 -41.13
C TRP A 31 -2.33 -12.92 -40.57
N THR A 32 -1.07 -13.16 -40.84
CA THR A 32 -0.31 -14.21 -40.19
C THR A 32 -0.02 -13.71 -38.80
N LEU A 33 -0.88 -14.05 -37.83
CA LEU A 33 -0.57 -13.87 -36.42
C LEU A 33 0.81 -14.50 -36.17
N PRO A 34 1.72 -13.77 -35.51
CA PRO A 34 3.02 -14.35 -35.18
C PRO A 34 2.81 -15.65 -34.41
N PRO A 35 3.68 -16.64 -34.61
CA PRO A 35 3.55 -17.93 -33.95
C PRO A 35 3.38 -17.71 -32.44
N ILE A 36 2.34 -18.29 -31.85
CA ILE A 36 1.91 -18.05 -30.46
C ILE A 36 3.06 -18.28 -29.45
N MET A 37 3.92 -19.25 -29.73
CA MET A 37 5.05 -19.59 -28.85
C MET A 37 6.02 -18.44 -28.54
N PRO A 38 6.60 -17.73 -29.52
CA PRO A 38 7.49 -16.59 -29.22
C PRO A 38 6.73 -15.45 -28.50
N VAL A 39 5.46 -15.22 -28.79
CA VAL A 39 4.65 -14.20 -28.07
C VAL A 39 4.50 -14.57 -26.60
N VAL A 40 4.20 -15.83 -26.29
CA VAL A 40 4.09 -16.33 -24.91
C VAL A 40 5.44 -16.22 -24.19
N ILE A 41 6.54 -16.59 -24.84
CA ILE A 41 7.88 -16.47 -24.24
C ILE A 41 8.20 -15.01 -23.91
N VAL A 42 7.93 -14.06 -24.81
CA VAL A 42 8.16 -12.63 -24.56
C VAL A 42 7.29 -12.12 -23.40
N LEU A 43 6.03 -12.51 -23.33
CA LEU A 43 5.14 -12.15 -22.21
C LEU A 43 5.63 -12.71 -20.86
N VAL A 44 6.09 -13.96 -20.85
CA VAL A 44 6.66 -14.56 -19.62
C VAL A 44 7.92 -13.84 -19.17
N VAL A 45 8.82 -13.53 -20.11
CA VAL A 45 10.05 -12.79 -19.81
C VAL A 45 9.71 -11.38 -19.31
N LEU A 46 8.77 -10.68 -19.94
CA LEU A 46 8.33 -9.37 -19.52
C LEU A 46 7.70 -9.41 -18.11
N ALA A 47 6.84 -10.39 -17.85
CA ALA A 47 6.25 -10.58 -16.53
C ALA A 47 7.29 -10.89 -15.46
N ALA A 48 8.32 -11.68 -15.80
CA ALA A 48 9.43 -11.97 -14.89
C ALA A 48 10.26 -10.72 -14.58
N ILE A 49 10.55 -9.87 -15.59
CA ILE A 49 11.29 -8.62 -15.41
C ILE A 49 10.49 -7.64 -14.55
N VAL A 50 9.18 -7.47 -14.83
CA VAL A 50 8.30 -6.60 -14.04
C VAL A 50 8.15 -7.14 -12.62
N GLY A 51 7.98 -8.44 -12.45
CA GLY A 51 7.88 -9.08 -11.13
C GLY A 51 9.16 -8.94 -10.31
N ALA A 52 10.32 -9.17 -10.93
CA ALA A 52 11.63 -8.98 -10.30
C ALA A 52 11.85 -7.50 -9.95
N GLY A 53 11.52 -6.58 -10.85
CA GLY A 53 11.59 -5.14 -10.59
C GLY A 53 10.70 -4.71 -9.42
N ALA A 54 9.45 -5.14 -9.40
CA ALA A 54 8.52 -4.88 -8.30
C ALA A 54 8.99 -5.48 -6.96
N TYR A 55 9.62 -6.65 -6.99
CA TYR A 55 10.18 -7.28 -5.80
C TYR A 55 11.40 -6.51 -5.26
N LEU A 56 12.33 -6.11 -6.13
CA LEU A 56 13.53 -5.37 -5.75
C LEU A 56 13.24 -3.92 -5.31
N LEU A 57 12.20 -3.31 -5.88
CA LEU A 57 11.77 -1.94 -5.57
C LEU A 57 10.76 -1.89 -4.41
N ARG A 58 10.44 -3.02 -3.78
CA ARG A 58 9.58 -3.00 -2.59
C ARG A 58 10.18 -2.07 -1.53
N PRO A 59 9.43 -1.08 -1.06
CA PRO A 59 9.91 -0.20 -0.01
C PRO A 59 10.21 -1.06 1.22
N LYS A 60 11.46 -1.04 1.65
CA LYS A 60 11.85 -1.68 2.92
C LYS A 60 11.22 -0.86 4.04
N PRO A 61 10.63 -1.52 5.06
CA PRO A 61 10.10 -0.79 6.21
C PRO A 61 11.23 0.06 6.81
N GLY A 62 10.99 1.36 6.89
CA GLY A 62 11.96 2.32 7.41
C GLY A 62 12.06 2.31 8.93
N ALA A 63 11.11 1.63 9.59
CA ALA A 63 11.06 1.49 11.04
C ALA A 63 10.39 0.17 11.42
N SER A 64 10.69 -0.33 12.61
CA SER A 64 10.04 -1.47 13.25
C SER A 64 9.67 -1.13 14.68
N GLY A 65 8.68 -1.80 15.26
CA GLY A 65 8.28 -1.55 16.63
C GLY A 65 7.51 -2.71 17.24
N ALA A 66 7.28 -2.60 18.54
CA ALA A 66 6.48 -3.54 19.30
C ALA A 66 5.72 -2.80 20.41
N ILE A 67 4.51 -3.28 20.71
CA ILE A 67 3.81 -2.96 21.95
C ILE A 67 4.39 -3.89 23.01
N MET A 68 4.96 -3.30 24.06
CA MET A 68 5.66 -4.04 25.12
C MET A 68 4.73 -4.41 26.25
N GLU A 69 3.89 -3.43 26.67
CA GLU A 69 2.94 -3.59 27.78
C GLU A 69 1.67 -2.81 27.46
N VAL A 70 0.56 -3.31 28.00
CA VAL A 70 -0.78 -2.70 27.87
C VAL A 70 -1.38 -2.65 29.26
N HIS A 71 -1.68 -1.45 29.75
CA HIS A 71 -2.36 -1.23 31.02
C HIS A 71 -3.67 -0.50 30.76
N THR A 72 -4.68 -0.83 31.50
CA THR A 72 -6.04 -0.31 31.28
C THR A 72 -6.65 0.22 32.56
N ALA A 73 -7.52 1.20 32.42
CA ALA A 73 -8.37 1.67 33.49
C ALA A 73 -9.76 2.03 32.95
N GLU A 74 -10.77 1.34 33.42
CA GLU A 74 -12.16 1.62 33.04
C GLU A 74 -12.65 2.90 33.71
N LEU A 75 -13.43 3.70 33.01
CA LEU A 75 -14.11 4.85 33.60
C LEU A 75 -15.18 4.40 34.60
N PRO A 76 -15.49 5.22 35.62
CA PRO A 76 -16.50 4.87 36.66
C PRO A 76 -17.89 4.58 36.10
N ASP A 77 -18.27 5.19 34.99
CA ASP A 77 -19.52 4.98 34.27
C ASP A 77 -19.52 3.76 33.34
N LYS A 78 -18.36 3.08 33.22
CA LYS A 78 -18.11 1.92 32.35
C LYS A 78 -18.39 2.18 30.88
N SER A 79 -18.38 3.43 30.47
CA SER A 79 -18.62 3.82 29.07
C SER A 79 -17.39 3.71 28.19
N SER A 80 -16.21 3.83 28.80
CA SER A 80 -14.95 3.91 28.09
C SER A 80 -13.79 3.35 28.93
N THR A 81 -12.73 2.97 28.26
CA THR A 81 -11.52 2.44 28.89
C THR A 81 -10.30 3.23 28.44
N PHE A 82 -9.57 3.79 29.39
CA PHE A 82 -8.21 4.31 29.14
C PHE A 82 -7.25 3.15 28.93
N VAL A 83 -6.41 3.29 27.91
CA VAL A 83 -5.39 2.31 27.54
C VAL A 83 -4.04 3.00 27.50
N LEU A 84 -3.15 2.59 28.39
CA LEU A 84 -1.75 3.00 28.39
C LEU A 84 -0.92 1.93 27.69
N LEU A 85 -0.28 2.30 26.59
CA LEU A 85 0.54 1.43 25.77
C LEU A 85 2.02 1.82 25.96
N GLN A 86 2.85 0.86 26.31
CA GLN A 86 4.30 1.04 26.22
C GLN A 86 4.77 0.56 24.85
N VAL A 87 5.29 1.47 24.05
CA VAL A 87 5.65 1.21 22.66
C VAL A 87 7.14 1.38 22.48
N ARG A 88 7.76 0.40 21.84
CA ARG A 88 9.14 0.47 21.37
C ARG A 88 9.15 0.73 19.89
N VAL A 89 9.96 1.69 19.46
CA VAL A 89 10.15 2.09 18.06
C VAL A 89 11.63 2.01 17.73
N ASN A 90 11.96 1.36 16.62
CA ASN A 90 13.32 1.28 16.10
C ASN A 90 13.37 1.84 14.68
N ASN A 91 14.16 2.89 14.47
CA ASN A 91 14.39 3.47 13.17
C ASN A 91 15.50 2.68 12.44
N VAL A 92 15.11 1.72 11.60
CA VAL A 92 16.07 0.87 10.84
C VAL A 92 16.53 1.54 9.53
N SER A 93 16.14 2.78 9.29
CA SER A 93 16.52 3.52 8.09
C SER A 93 17.82 4.31 8.28
N ASN A 94 18.34 4.87 7.20
CA ASN A 94 19.51 5.74 7.20
C ASN A 94 19.20 7.23 7.36
N LYS A 95 17.95 7.60 7.65
CA LYS A 95 17.49 8.99 7.83
C LYS A 95 16.76 9.14 9.15
N PRO A 96 16.81 10.30 9.82
CA PRO A 96 16.01 10.53 11.01
C PRO A 96 14.52 10.41 10.69
N MET A 97 13.75 9.95 11.66
CA MET A 97 12.30 9.85 11.62
C MET A 97 11.73 10.88 12.60
N TRP A 98 10.71 11.63 12.17
CA TRP A 98 10.00 12.59 13.00
C TRP A 98 8.55 12.14 13.12
N VAL A 99 8.12 11.92 14.34
CA VAL A 99 6.73 11.55 14.65
C VAL A 99 5.84 12.77 14.47
N ARG A 100 4.83 12.66 13.60
CA ARG A 100 3.84 13.72 13.37
C ARG A 100 2.59 13.52 14.22
N GLU A 101 2.06 12.32 14.21
CA GLU A 101 0.83 11.96 14.90
C GLU A 101 0.88 10.50 15.34
N ILE A 102 0.21 10.20 16.44
CA ILE A 102 0.14 8.85 17.00
C ILE A 102 -1.34 8.50 17.15
N LYS A 103 -1.75 7.40 16.54
CA LYS A 103 -3.10 6.86 16.60
C LYS A 103 -3.07 5.44 17.13
N ALA A 104 -4.07 5.06 17.89
CA ALA A 104 -4.30 3.67 18.24
C ALA A 104 -5.64 3.20 17.66
N GLN A 105 -5.67 1.96 17.21
CA GLN A 105 -6.84 1.32 16.63
C GLN A 105 -7.12 0.03 17.39
N LEU A 106 -8.34 -0.09 17.84
CA LEU A 106 -8.86 -1.23 18.56
C LEU A 106 -9.93 -1.93 17.72
N LYS A 107 -9.82 -3.24 17.58
CA LYS A 107 -10.85 -4.06 16.94
C LYS A 107 -11.38 -5.11 17.91
N THR A 108 -12.69 -5.13 18.09
CA THR A 108 -13.41 -6.11 18.90
C THR A 108 -14.53 -6.78 18.09
N ASP A 109 -15.33 -7.61 18.71
CA ASP A 109 -16.54 -8.18 18.08
C ASP A 109 -17.65 -7.13 17.87
N GLN A 110 -17.62 -6.03 18.64
CA GLN A 110 -18.63 -4.97 18.59
C GLN A 110 -18.33 -3.91 17.52
N GLY A 111 -17.07 -3.81 17.05
CA GLY A 111 -16.68 -2.82 16.07
C GLY A 111 -15.18 -2.53 16.05
N GLU A 112 -14.86 -1.44 15.39
CA GLU A 112 -13.51 -0.94 15.24
C GLU A 112 -13.47 0.55 15.62
N TRP A 113 -12.54 0.91 16.47
CA TRP A 113 -12.38 2.27 16.98
C TRP A 113 -10.96 2.74 16.75
N THR A 114 -10.84 4.01 16.39
CA THR A 114 -9.56 4.67 16.23
C THR A 114 -9.58 5.96 17.03
N ASP A 115 -8.57 6.18 17.84
CA ASP A 115 -8.39 7.41 18.58
C ASP A 115 -6.95 7.89 18.53
N ASN A 116 -6.77 9.20 18.68
CA ASN A 116 -5.47 9.82 18.74
C ASN A 116 -4.89 9.68 20.14
N ALA A 117 -3.57 9.63 20.23
CA ALA A 117 -2.89 9.69 21.52
C ALA A 117 -3.28 10.97 22.28
N ALA A 118 -3.61 10.82 23.54
CA ALA A 118 -3.92 11.93 24.43
C ALA A 118 -2.72 12.89 24.53
N SER A 119 -3.03 14.16 24.68
CA SER A 119 -2.00 15.19 24.84
C SER A 119 -1.20 14.98 26.13
N THR A 120 0.11 15.04 26.04
CA THR A 120 1.01 14.86 27.19
C THR A 120 0.81 15.88 28.30
N VAL A 121 0.24 17.06 27.99
CA VAL A 121 -0.09 18.08 29.00
C VAL A 121 -1.20 17.67 29.94
N ASP A 122 -2.05 16.72 29.51
CA ASP A 122 -3.15 16.19 30.29
C ASP A 122 -2.78 14.98 31.15
N PHE A 123 -1.61 14.40 30.97
CA PHE A 123 -1.20 13.16 31.62
C PHE A 123 -1.23 13.24 33.15
N GLU A 124 -0.77 14.35 33.71
CA GLU A 124 -0.78 14.54 35.16
C GLU A 124 -2.22 14.45 35.72
N ARG A 125 -3.19 15.03 35.01
CA ARG A 125 -4.60 14.96 35.38
C ARG A 125 -5.15 13.55 35.29
N TYR A 126 -4.83 12.84 34.22
CA TYR A 126 -5.28 11.45 34.04
C TYR A 126 -4.67 10.53 35.09
N PHE A 127 -3.38 10.64 35.39
CA PHE A 127 -2.74 9.79 36.38
C PHE A 127 -3.15 10.11 37.83
N LYS A 128 -3.57 11.34 38.10
CA LYS A 128 -4.24 11.67 39.39
C LYS A 128 -5.62 11.01 39.50
N ALA A 129 -6.36 10.95 38.39
CA ALA A 129 -7.67 10.31 38.37
C ALA A 129 -7.58 8.78 38.36
N PHE A 130 -6.55 8.23 37.74
CA PHE A 130 -6.29 6.80 37.59
C PHE A 130 -4.87 6.44 38.08
N PRO A 131 -4.66 6.34 39.42
CA PRO A 131 -3.32 6.12 39.99
C PRO A 131 -2.68 4.81 39.56
N ASP A 132 -3.47 3.80 39.21
CA ASP A 132 -2.96 2.51 38.75
C ASP A 132 -2.22 2.65 37.39
N LEU A 133 -2.74 3.46 36.46
CA LEU A 133 -2.03 3.79 35.23
C LEU A 133 -0.74 4.60 35.53
N GLY A 134 -0.81 5.45 36.56
CA GLY A 134 0.30 6.27 36.96
C GLY A 134 1.52 5.48 37.47
N ARG A 135 1.35 4.24 37.91
CA ARG A 135 2.47 3.37 38.34
C ARG A 135 3.31 2.86 37.16
N HIS A 136 2.77 2.89 35.96
CA HIS A 136 3.40 2.37 34.75
C HIS A 136 3.94 3.49 33.83
N GLN A 137 4.22 4.67 34.40
CA GLN A 137 4.70 5.80 33.63
C GLN A 137 6.11 5.56 33.09
N THR A 138 6.25 5.85 31.81
CA THR A 138 7.54 5.99 31.12
C THR A 138 7.54 7.32 30.38
N PRO A 139 8.67 7.82 29.86
CA PRO A 139 8.67 9.02 29.04
C PRO A 139 7.64 8.92 27.91
N PRO A 140 6.79 9.94 27.70
CA PRO A 140 5.75 9.87 26.67
C PRO A 140 6.34 9.93 25.26
N LEU A 141 5.85 9.08 24.38
CA LEU A 141 6.04 9.25 22.95
C LEU A 141 5.06 10.35 22.47
N LYS A 142 5.58 11.40 21.87
CA LYS A 142 4.78 12.58 21.49
C LYS A 142 5.08 13.03 20.07
N PRO A 143 4.20 13.81 19.45
CA PRO A 143 4.53 14.52 18.21
C PRO A 143 5.86 15.28 18.35
N GLU A 144 6.56 15.48 17.25
CA GLU A 144 7.88 16.09 17.14
C GLU A 144 9.02 15.27 17.79
N THR A 145 8.75 14.05 18.25
CA THR A 145 9.84 13.16 18.68
C THR A 145 10.70 12.79 17.48
N LYS A 146 11.99 13.10 17.57
CA LYS A 146 13.01 12.72 16.59
C LYS A 146 13.64 11.40 17.01
N ILE A 147 13.68 10.45 16.10
CA ILE A 147 14.37 9.17 16.28
C ILE A 147 15.48 9.09 15.23
N ALA A 148 16.74 9.08 15.67
CA ALA A 148 17.91 9.08 14.79
C ALA A 148 18.03 7.76 14.01
N PRO A 149 18.82 7.71 12.92
CA PRO A 149 19.09 6.47 12.21
C PRO A 149 19.69 5.41 13.12
N GLY A 150 19.12 4.20 13.14
CA GLY A 150 19.54 3.09 13.99
C GLY A 150 19.17 3.22 15.47
N GLU A 151 18.50 4.31 15.86
CA GLU A 151 18.09 4.54 17.25
C GLU A 151 16.82 3.75 17.57
N GLN A 152 16.78 3.24 18.81
CA GLN A 152 15.61 2.66 19.44
C GLN A 152 15.09 3.61 20.52
N THR A 153 13.82 3.91 20.49
CA THR A 153 13.13 4.76 21.45
C THR A 153 11.96 4.00 22.05
N GLU A 154 11.78 4.12 23.34
CA GLU A 154 10.62 3.61 24.08
C GLU A 154 9.82 4.78 24.62
N GLY A 155 8.50 4.64 24.61
CA GLY A 155 7.65 5.67 25.17
C GLY A 155 6.22 5.18 25.37
N MET A 156 5.52 5.87 26.28
CA MET A 156 4.12 5.57 26.53
C MET A 156 3.21 6.37 25.61
N VAL A 157 2.10 5.75 25.25
CA VAL A 157 0.99 6.33 24.50
C VAL A 157 -0.30 6.07 25.29
N LEU A 158 -1.06 7.11 25.57
CA LEU A 158 -2.34 7.02 26.28
C LEU A 158 -3.47 7.30 25.30
N VAL A 159 -4.46 6.44 25.25
CA VAL A 159 -5.67 6.55 24.39
C VAL A 159 -6.92 6.22 25.17
N LEU A 160 -8.07 6.69 24.69
CA LEU A 160 -9.38 6.40 25.29
C LEU A 160 -10.27 5.72 24.25
N PHE A 161 -10.69 4.49 24.52
CA PHE A 161 -11.65 3.80 23.65
C PHE A 161 -13.04 3.78 24.26
N PRO A 162 -14.10 4.06 23.50
CA PRO A 162 -15.49 4.02 23.96
C PRO A 162 -15.99 2.58 24.04
N VAL A 163 -15.32 1.77 24.84
CA VAL A 163 -15.65 0.36 25.10
C VAL A 163 -15.45 0.04 26.56
N THR A 164 -16.18 -0.94 27.07
CA THR A 164 -15.98 -1.47 28.43
C THR A 164 -14.65 -2.24 28.52
N GLN A 165 -14.14 -2.40 29.75
CA GLN A 165 -12.96 -3.21 30.01
C GLN A 165 -13.11 -4.65 29.48
N ASP A 166 -14.28 -5.28 29.69
CA ASP A 166 -14.56 -6.64 29.21
C ASP A 166 -14.50 -6.75 27.68
N ALA A 167 -15.01 -5.74 26.97
CA ALA A 167 -14.93 -5.69 25.50
C ALA A 167 -13.48 -5.46 25.02
N PHE A 168 -12.71 -4.66 25.74
CA PHE A 168 -11.29 -4.45 25.46
C PHE A 168 -10.48 -5.73 25.67
N ASP A 169 -10.72 -6.46 26.76
CA ASP A 169 -9.99 -7.70 27.08
C ASP A 169 -10.26 -8.81 26.05
N LYS A 170 -11.45 -8.79 25.42
CA LYS A 170 -11.83 -9.68 24.31
C LYS A 170 -11.47 -9.13 22.93
N ARG A 171 -10.55 -8.18 22.85
CA ARG A 171 -10.15 -7.56 21.56
C ARG A 171 -9.56 -8.58 20.59
N LYS A 172 -9.83 -8.34 19.31
CA LYS A 172 -9.25 -9.11 18.21
C LYS A 172 -7.88 -8.61 17.80
N SER A 173 -7.68 -7.29 17.87
CA SER A 173 -6.40 -6.66 17.59
C SER A 173 -6.31 -5.28 18.21
N LEU A 174 -5.08 -4.91 18.55
CA LEU A 174 -4.70 -3.58 18.99
C LEU A 174 -3.47 -3.16 18.20
N THR A 175 -3.55 -2.01 17.56
CA THR A 175 -2.46 -1.47 16.74
C THR A 175 -2.18 -0.02 17.09
N VAL A 176 -0.92 0.36 16.99
CA VAL A 176 -0.48 1.76 17.11
C VAL A 176 0.11 2.19 15.77
N THR A 177 -0.39 3.27 15.23
CA THR A 177 0.09 3.86 13.99
C THR A 177 0.85 5.15 14.32
N LEU A 178 2.11 5.19 13.92
CA LEU A 178 2.94 6.39 14.00
C LEU A 178 2.99 7.02 12.61
N GLU A 179 2.38 8.16 12.46
CA GLU A 179 2.48 8.96 11.25
C GLU A 179 3.76 9.79 11.27
N ASN A 180 4.47 9.79 10.17
CA ASN A 180 5.73 10.51 10.01
C ASN A 180 5.59 11.60 8.95
N TYR A 181 6.38 12.69 9.03
CA TYR A 181 6.29 13.79 8.06
C TYR A 181 6.69 13.37 6.64
N ASP A 182 7.76 12.58 6.51
CA ASP A 182 8.40 12.32 5.20
C ASP A 182 8.32 10.83 4.77
N ARG A 183 7.51 10.01 5.44
CA ARG A 183 7.50 8.57 5.22
C ARG A 183 6.12 7.96 5.37
N GLN A 184 6.02 6.72 4.90
CA GLN A 184 4.82 5.92 5.15
C GLN A 184 4.59 5.73 6.65
N PRO A 185 3.33 5.72 7.10
CA PRO A 185 2.98 5.42 8.47
C PRO A 185 3.58 4.08 8.90
N MET A 186 4.02 4.03 10.15
CA MET A 186 4.47 2.79 10.77
C MET A 186 3.34 2.22 11.60
N VAL A 187 2.96 0.99 11.32
CA VAL A 187 1.93 0.26 12.07
C VAL A 187 2.60 -0.77 12.98
N ILE A 188 2.31 -0.69 14.26
CA ILE A 188 2.79 -1.59 15.31
C ILE A 188 1.59 -2.38 15.82
N ALA A 189 1.57 -3.68 15.60
CA ALA A 189 0.53 -4.54 16.13
C ALA A 189 0.96 -5.18 17.45
N GLU A 190 -0.01 -5.35 18.35
CA GLU A 190 0.16 -6.20 19.53
C GLU A 190 0.43 -7.65 19.06
N LYS A 191 1.38 -8.29 19.67
CA LYS A 191 1.60 -9.72 19.42
C LYS A 191 0.56 -10.52 20.18
N PRO A 192 -0.05 -11.55 19.55
CA PRO A 192 -0.98 -12.44 20.21
C PRO A 192 -0.32 -13.23 21.35
#